data_9d94d6af25ce2bf08a0dc3d5df63c322
#
_entry.id   9d94d6af25ce2bf08a0dc3d5df63c322
#
_cell.length_a   1.000
_cell.length_b   1.000
_cell.length_c   1.000
_cell.angle_alpha   90.00
_cell.angle_beta   90.00
_cell.angle_gamma   90.00
#
_symmetry.space_group_name_H-M   'P 1'
#
loop_
_entity.id
_entity.type
_entity.pdbx_description
1 polymer ?
#
loop_
_entity_poly.entity_id
_entity_poly.type
_entity_poly.pdbx_seq_one_letter_code
_entity_poly.pdbx_strand_id
1 'polypeptide(L)'
;RELVTKDATIREIHHRVKNNLQTVSALLRLQARRIEDPGASAALNEAVRRIASIALVHETLSSSRDSSVDFDDVLDNLVSHALELSPRMGELHIDRTGSIGSLEPRIATPLALVVTELIHNALEHGLAEEGSALGIHATLNGRELAVTISDDGVGFPEGFDIATSPNLGLQIVRTLTENE
;
A
#
# COMPACT_ATOMS: atom_id res chain seq x y z
N ARG A 1 -31.25 -18.56 1.73
CA ARG A 1 -31.55 -17.27 2.40
C ARG A 1 -30.44 -16.87 3.40
N GLU A 2 -29.87 -17.79 4.16
CA GLU A 2 -28.79 -17.49 5.14
C GLU A 2 -27.48 -17.00 4.49
N LEU A 3 -27.10 -17.53 3.34
CA LEU A 3 -25.86 -17.12 2.62
C LEU A 3 -25.97 -15.67 2.12
N VAL A 4 -27.13 -15.28 1.58
CA VAL A 4 -27.36 -13.90 1.09
C VAL A 4 -27.30 -12.88 2.24
N THR A 5 -27.70 -13.28 3.45
CA THR A 5 -27.68 -12.41 4.64
C THR A 5 -26.25 -12.23 5.16
N LYS A 6 -25.41 -13.27 5.12
CA LYS A 6 -23.98 -13.18 5.50
C LYS A 6 -23.18 -12.25 4.59
N ASP A 7 -23.37 -12.37 3.27
CA ASP A 7 -22.67 -11.52 2.31
C ASP A 7 -23.09 -10.04 2.41
N ALA A 8 -24.35 -9.78 2.71
CA ALA A 8 -24.84 -8.42 2.95
C ALA A 8 -24.24 -7.82 4.23
N THR A 9 -24.13 -8.63 5.29
CA THR A 9 -23.56 -8.20 6.57
C THR A 9 -22.06 -7.92 6.44
N ILE A 10 -21.33 -8.77 5.74
CA ILE A 10 -19.89 -8.58 5.48
C ILE A 10 -19.65 -7.28 4.70
N ARG A 11 -20.41 -7.03 3.64
CA ARG A 11 -20.33 -5.77 2.87
C ARG A 11 -20.62 -4.54 3.73
N GLU A 12 -21.63 -4.61 4.57
CA GLU A 12 -21.97 -3.51 5.50
C GLU A 12 -20.81 -3.24 6.47
N ILE A 13 -20.18 -4.28 7.02
CA ILE A 13 -18.98 -4.14 7.88
C ILE A 13 -17.85 -3.46 7.11
N HIS A 14 -17.58 -3.88 5.89
CA HIS A 14 -16.53 -3.29 5.06
C HIS A 14 -16.79 -1.81 4.74
N HIS A 15 -18.01 -1.45 4.39
CA HIS A 15 -18.38 -0.05 4.18
C HIS A 15 -18.23 0.79 5.46
N ARG A 16 -18.57 0.23 6.62
CA ARG A 16 -18.39 0.93 7.91
C ARG A 16 -16.92 1.11 8.27
N VAL A 17 -16.08 0.09 8.03
CA VAL A 17 -14.63 0.20 8.25
C VAL A 17 -14.04 1.30 7.38
N LYS A 18 -14.36 1.33 6.07
CA LYS A 18 -13.94 2.39 5.15
C LYS A 18 -14.35 3.78 5.66
N ASN A 19 -15.63 3.96 6.00
CA ASN A 19 -16.16 5.23 6.48
C ASN A 19 -15.46 5.69 7.78
N ASN A 20 -15.20 4.77 8.69
CA ASN A 20 -14.47 5.06 9.92
C ASN A 20 -13.02 5.49 9.64
N LEU A 21 -12.31 4.78 8.75
CA LEU A 21 -10.95 5.13 8.36
C LEU A 21 -10.90 6.49 7.66
N GLN A 22 -11.85 6.82 6.80
CA GLN A 22 -11.96 8.13 6.16
C GLN A 22 -12.20 9.25 7.19
N THR A 23 -13.07 9.00 8.18
CA THR A 23 -13.32 9.96 9.25
C THR A 23 -12.07 10.21 10.10
N VAL A 24 -11.37 9.13 10.49
CA VAL A 24 -10.11 9.24 11.24
C VAL A 24 -9.07 10.01 10.42
N SER A 25 -8.92 9.71 9.13
CA SER A 25 -8.01 10.43 8.23
C SER A 25 -8.33 11.92 8.16
N ALA A 26 -9.61 12.29 8.05
CA ALA A 26 -10.03 13.69 8.02
C ALA A 26 -9.70 14.43 9.32
N LEU A 27 -9.95 13.79 10.48
CA LEU A 27 -9.62 14.36 11.78
C LEU A 27 -8.11 14.56 11.96
N LEU A 28 -7.31 13.57 11.57
CA LEU A 28 -5.84 13.66 11.65
C LEU A 28 -5.29 14.75 10.72
N ARG A 29 -5.83 14.92 9.51
CA ARG A 29 -5.47 16.03 8.61
C ARG A 29 -5.76 17.39 9.22
N LEU A 30 -6.90 17.53 9.91
CA LEU A 30 -7.22 18.76 10.62
C LEU A 30 -6.25 19.04 11.76
N GLN A 31 -5.80 18.00 12.47
CA GLN A 31 -4.79 18.14 13.52
C GLN A 31 -3.42 18.50 12.92
N ALA A 32 -3.00 17.84 11.84
CA ALA A 32 -1.72 18.14 11.17
C ALA A 32 -1.59 19.62 10.78
N ARG A 33 -2.69 20.23 10.33
CA ARG A 33 -2.71 21.67 9.97
C ARG A 33 -2.55 22.63 11.15
N ARG A 34 -2.77 22.17 12.38
CA ARG A 34 -2.66 22.96 13.61
C ARG A 34 -1.31 22.82 14.29
N ILE A 35 -0.52 21.85 13.87
CA ILE A 35 0.80 21.58 14.44
C ILE A 35 1.80 22.54 13.79
N GLU A 36 2.48 23.34 14.61
CA GLU A 36 3.50 24.30 14.17
C GLU A 36 4.85 23.62 13.90
N ASP A 37 5.13 22.50 14.57
CA ASP A 37 6.35 21.72 14.34
C ASP A 37 6.29 20.98 13.00
N PRO A 38 7.19 21.28 12.04
CA PRO A 38 7.16 20.67 10.71
C PRO A 38 7.38 19.14 10.75
N GLY A 39 8.21 18.65 11.68
CA GLY A 39 8.49 17.22 11.82
C GLY A 39 7.26 16.45 12.32
N ALA A 40 6.59 16.96 13.34
CA ALA A 40 5.35 16.35 13.84
C ALA A 40 4.21 16.43 12.81
N SER A 41 4.08 17.54 12.07
CA SER A 41 3.11 17.68 11.00
C SER A 41 3.37 16.68 9.86
N ALA A 42 4.62 16.50 9.44
CA ALA A 42 5.02 15.53 8.43
C ALA A 42 4.71 14.09 8.87
N ALA A 43 5.07 13.71 10.09
CA ALA A 43 4.78 12.37 10.64
C ALA A 43 3.26 12.09 10.68
N LEU A 44 2.46 13.08 11.04
CA LEU A 44 1.00 12.93 11.08
C LEU A 44 0.40 12.82 9.68
N ASN A 45 0.89 13.56 8.70
CA ASN A 45 0.47 13.45 7.31
C ASN A 45 0.84 12.08 6.73
N GLU A 46 2.00 11.53 7.09
CA GLU A 46 2.40 10.17 6.71
C GLU A 46 1.45 9.13 7.30
N ALA A 47 1.09 9.25 8.58
CA ALA A 47 0.09 8.36 9.21
C ALA A 47 -1.27 8.44 8.51
N VAL A 48 -1.70 9.64 8.09
CA VAL A 48 -2.94 9.84 7.32
C VAL A 48 -2.89 9.13 5.97
N ARG A 49 -1.76 9.21 5.26
CA ARG A 49 -1.58 8.51 3.98
C ARG A 49 -1.70 6.99 4.16
N ARG A 50 -1.07 6.43 5.20
CA ARG A 50 -1.15 5.00 5.51
C ARG A 50 -2.58 4.54 5.83
N ILE A 51 -3.31 5.31 6.60
CA ILE A 51 -4.73 5.00 6.88
C ILE A 51 -5.54 5.00 5.59
N ALA A 52 -5.29 5.93 4.67
CA ALA A 52 -5.94 5.98 3.37
C ALA A 52 -5.59 4.75 2.52
N SER A 53 -4.33 4.31 2.52
CA SER A 53 -3.88 3.09 1.83
C SER A 53 -4.54 1.83 2.39
N ILE A 54 -4.64 1.72 3.72
CA ILE A 54 -5.35 0.61 4.38
C ILE A 54 -6.82 0.59 3.96
N ALA A 55 -7.48 1.74 3.92
CA ALA A 55 -8.87 1.86 3.49
C ALA A 55 -9.06 1.42 2.03
N LEU A 56 -8.13 1.79 1.15
CA LEU A 56 -8.14 1.39 -0.26
C LEU A 56 -7.95 -0.13 -0.41
N VAL A 57 -6.95 -0.70 0.25
CA VAL A 57 -6.71 -2.15 0.27
C VAL A 57 -7.95 -2.88 0.74
N HIS A 58 -8.53 -2.43 1.84
CA HIS A 58 -9.74 -3.02 2.42
C HIS A 58 -10.95 -2.94 1.46
N GLU A 59 -11.10 -1.83 0.72
CA GLU A 59 -12.15 -1.66 -0.28
C GLU A 59 -11.97 -2.62 -1.47
N THR A 60 -10.75 -2.67 -2.01
CA THR A 60 -10.40 -3.51 -3.17
C THR A 60 -10.62 -4.99 -2.85
N LEU A 61 -10.19 -5.44 -1.67
CA LEU A 61 -10.35 -6.83 -1.23
C LEU A 61 -11.80 -7.19 -0.88
N SER A 62 -12.58 -6.20 -0.44
CA SER A 62 -13.98 -6.40 -0.03
C SER A 62 -14.96 -6.48 -1.21
N SER A 63 -14.56 -6.01 -2.39
CA SER A 63 -15.37 -6.08 -3.61
C SER A 63 -15.40 -7.47 -4.24
N SER A 64 -14.48 -8.35 -3.87
CA SER A 64 -14.41 -9.73 -4.35
C SER A 64 -15.55 -10.56 -3.74
N ARG A 65 -16.37 -11.17 -4.61
CA ARG A 65 -17.51 -12.05 -4.21
C ARG A 65 -17.08 -13.46 -3.85
N ASP A 66 -15.85 -13.83 -4.20
CA ASP A 66 -15.30 -15.17 -4.02
C ASP A 66 -14.37 -15.23 -2.79
N SER A 67 -14.07 -16.45 -2.36
CA SER A 67 -13.11 -16.74 -1.30
C SER A 67 -11.65 -16.42 -1.69
N SER A 68 -11.43 -15.93 -2.90
CA SER A 68 -10.14 -15.53 -3.45
C SER A 68 -10.22 -14.13 -4.08
N VAL A 69 -9.09 -13.44 -4.10
CA VAL A 69 -8.92 -12.09 -4.62
C VAL A 69 -7.95 -12.14 -5.78
N ASP A 70 -8.33 -11.59 -6.94
CA ASP A 70 -7.38 -11.38 -8.03
C ASP A 70 -6.37 -10.31 -7.60
N PHE A 71 -5.14 -10.77 -7.29
CA PHE A 71 -4.12 -9.87 -6.76
C PHE A 71 -3.47 -9.02 -7.85
N ASP A 72 -3.56 -9.41 -9.09
CA ASP A 72 -3.07 -8.59 -10.20
C ASP A 72 -3.92 -7.32 -10.35
N ASP A 73 -5.23 -7.44 -10.23
CA ASP A 73 -6.14 -6.27 -10.20
C ASP A 73 -5.89 -5.38 -8.98
N VAL A 74 -5.63 -5.98 -7.80
CA VAL A 74 -5.27 -5.23 -6.59
C VAL A 74 -4.00 -4.43 -6.82
N LEU A 75 -2.96 -5.08 -7.35
CA LEU A 75 -1.66 -4.48 -7.61
C LEU A 75 -1.78 -3.31 -8.59
N ASP A 76 -2.51 -3.47 -9.68
CA ASP A 76 -2.73 -2.43 -10.68
C ASP A 76 -3.48 -1.21 -10.10
N ASN A 77 -4.45 -1.44 -9.22
CA ASN A 77 -5.16 -0.39 -8.51
C ASN A 77 -4.26 0.35 -7.51
N LEU A 78 -3.41 -0.36 -6.76
CA LEU A 78 -2.47 0.25 -5.82
C LEU A 78 -1.44 1.13 -6.53
N VAL A 79 -0.89 0.65 -7.65
CA VAL A 79 0.03 1.41 -8.50
C VAL A 79 -0.63 2.68 -9.03
N SER A 80 -1.81 2.55 -9.62
CA SER A 80 -2.56 3.67 -10.19
C SER A 80 -2.84 4.74 -9.13
N HIS A 81 -3.31 4.34 -7.97
CA HIS A 81 -3.61 5.25 -6.86
C HIS A 81 -2.35 5.95 -6.31
N ALA A 82 -1.25 5.22 -6.18
CA ALA A 82 0.01 5.81 -5.72
C ALA A 82 0.53 6.86 -6.72
N LEU A 83 0.41 6.59 -8.02
CA LEU A 83 0.80 7.53 -9.07
C LEU A 83 -0.07 8.79 -9.08
N GLU A 84 -1.38 8.68 -8.91
CA GLU A 84 -2.30 9.83 -8.84
C GLU A 84 -1.93 10.82 -7.72
N LEU A 85 -1.33 10.31 -6.65
CA LEU A 85 -0.88 11.12 -5.52
C LEU A 85 0.54 11.69 -5.70
N SER A 86 1.29 11.19 -6.69
CA SER A 86 2.66 11.64 -6.94
C SER A 86 2.68 12.99 -7.66
N PRO A 87 3.44 13.98 -7.18
CA PRO A 87 3.61 15.25 -7.89
C PRO A 87 4.32 15.09 -9.24
N ARG A 88 5.02 13.98 -9.47
CA ARG A 88 5.76 13.66 -10.71
C ARG A 88 5.04 12.65 -11.61
N MET A 89 3.73 12.46 -11.45
CA MET A 89 2.94 11.45 -12.18
C MET A 89 3.19 11.44 -13.70
N GLY A 90 3.30 12.61 -14.34
CA GLY A 90 3.50 12.73 -15.78
C GLY A 90 4.92 12.46 -16.28
N GLU A 91 5.90 12.32 -15.37
CA GLU A 91 7.32 12.09 -15.67
C GLU A 91 7.76 10.65 -15.41
N LEU A 92 6.94 9.86 -14.73
CA LEU A 92 7.27 8.52 -14.30
C LEU A 92 6.92 7.48 -15.37
N HIS A 93 7.83 6.56 -15.61
CA HIS A 93 7.63 5.37 -16.42
C HIS A 93 7.46 4.14 -15.54
N ILE A 94 6.32 3.47 -15.67
CA ILE A 94 6.01 2.29 -14.87
C ILE A 94 6.11 1.05 -15.74
N ASP A 95 6.94 0.11 -15.33
CA ASP A 95 7.05 -1.21 -15.94
C ASP A 95 6.53 -2.28 -14.97
N ARG A 96 5.31 -2.74 -15.24
CA ARG A 96 4.66 -3.79 -14.45
C ARG A 96 4.63 -5.08 -15.23
N THR A 97 5.29 -6.13 -14.72
CA THR A 97 5.45 -7.43 -15.38
C THR A 97 5.16 -8.59 -14.43
N GLY A 98 4.89 -9.76 -15.02
CA GLY A 98 4.55 -10.97 -14.28
C GLY A 98 3.11 -11.01 -13.79
N SER A 99 2.76 -12.05 -13.05
CA SER A 99 1.41 -12.29 -12.52
C SER A 99 1.47 -13.18 -11.28
N ILE A 100 0.60 -12.91 -10.32
CA ILE A 100 0.38 -13.72 -9.13
C ILE A 100 -0.93 -14.49 -9.24
N GLY A 101 -1.94 -13.88 -9.89
CA GLY A 101 -3.30 -14.42 -9.97
C GLY A 101 -4.05 -14.31 -8.65
N SER A 102 -4.89 -15.30 -8.37
CA SER A 102 -5.80 -15.26 -7.20
C SER A 102 -5.14 -15.70 -5.92
N LEU A 103 -5.30 -14.91 -4.85
CA LEU A 103 -4.82 -15.19 -3.49
C LEU A 103 -5.98 -15.25 -2.50
N GLU A 104 -5.77 -15.99 -1.41
CA GLU A 104 -6.66 -15.92 -0.25
C GLU A 104 -6.56 -14.53 0.41
N PRO A 105 -7.67 -13.96 0.92
CA PRO A 105 -7.67 -12.64 1.56
C PRO A 105 -6.68 -12.50 2.72
N ARG A 106 -6.41 -13.59 3.47
CA ARG A 106 -5.44 -13.60 4.58
C ARG A 106 -4.00 -13.35 4.12
N ILE A 107 -3.66 -13.67 2.85
CA ILE A 107 -2.36 -13.41 2.23
C ILE A 107 -2.42 -12.09 1.46
N ALA A 108 -3.48 -11.86 0.71
CA ALA A 108 -3.65 -10.66 -0.11
C ALA A 108 -3.59 -9.35 0.70
N THR A 109 -4.20 -9.33 1.90
CA THR A 109 -4.26 -8.11 2.73
C THR A 109 -2.88 -7.67 3.22
N PRO A 110 -2.08 -8.48 3.92
CA PRO A 110 -0.74 -8.07 4.34
C PRO A 110 0.18 -7.79 3.15
N LEU A 111 0.10 -8.60 2.07
CA LEU A 111 0.89 -8.35 0.87
C LEU A 111 0.56 -6.99 0.22
N ALA A 112 -0.71 -6.64 0.11
CA ALA A 112 -1.12 -5.35 -0.44
C ALA A 112 -0.60 -4.17 0.39
N LEU A 113 -0.59 -4.29 1.72
CA LEU A 113 0.00 -3.27 2.60
C LEU A 113 1.51 -3.15 2.40
N VAL A 114 2.22 -4.29 2.34
CA VAL A 114 3.67 -4.31 2.06
C VAL A 114 3.98 -3.64 0.72
N VAL A 115 3.29 -4.03 -0.33
CA VAL A 115 3.45 -3.46 -1.68
C VAL A 115 3.19 -1.96 -1.68
N THR A 116 2.12 -1.51 -1.02
CA THR A 116 1.79 -0.08 -0.91
C THR A 116 2.91 0.71 -0.25
N GLU A 117 3.46 0.23 0.87
CA GLU A 117 4.57 0.89 1.56
C GLU A 117 5.84 0.93 0.70
N LEU A 118 6.14 -0.14 -0.03
CA LEU A 118 7.31 -0.18 -0.92
C LEU A 118 7.17 0.76 -2.12
N ILE A 119 6.00 0.80 -2.77
CA ILE A 119 5.72 1.77 -3.85
C ILE A 119 5.86 3.20 -3.33
N HIS A 120 5.31 3.47 -2.15
CA HIS A 120 5.39 4.78 -1.52
C HIS A 120 6.84 5.20 -1.23
N ASN A 121 7.65 4.27 -0.71
CA ASN A 121 9.08 4.52 -0.48
C ASN A 121 9.82 4.82 -1.79
N ALA A 122 9.56 4.07 -2.86
CA ALA A 122 10.15 4.34 -4.16
C ALA A 122 9.77 5.73 -4.68
N LEU A 123 8.49 6.11 -4.61
CA LEU A 123 8.01 7.40 -5.12
C LEU A 123 8.44 8.61 -4.26
N GLU A 124 8.43 8.49 -2.93
CA GLU A 124 8.73 9.61 -2.02
C GLU A 124 10.22 9.76 -1.71
N HIS A 125 10.97 8.68 -1.75
CA HIS A 125 12.39 8.69 -1.37
C HIS A 125 13.32 8.34 -2.53
N GLY A 126 12.99 7.32 -3.32
CA GLY A 126 13.79 6.95 -4.49
C GLY A 126 13.67 7.98 -5.61
N LEU A 127 12.46 8.22 -6.06
CA LEU A 127 12.14 9.02 -7.26
C LEU A 127 11.72 10.47 -6.96
N ALA A 128 11.93 10.97 -5.75
CA ALA A 128 11.49 12.31 -5.36
C ALA A 128 12.13 13.42 -6.21
N GLU A 129 13.41 13.33 -6.49
CA GLU A 129 14.19 14.35 -7.20
C GLU A 129 14.87 13.79 -8.45
N GLU A 130 15.30 12.54 -8.43
CA GLU A 130 16.04 11.87 -9.50
C GLU A 130 15.33 10.60 -9.94
N GLY A 131 15.71 10.07 -11.11
CA GLY A 131 15.11 8.89 -11.69
C GLY A 131 13.74 9.16 -12.31
N SER A 132 13.22 8.18 -13.01
CA SER A 132 11.93 8.25 -13.69
C SER A 132 11.27 6.89 -13.89
N ALA A 133 11.94 5.79 -13.54
CA ALA A 133 11.47 4.45 -13.77
C ALA A 133 11.12 3.73 -12.45
N LEU A 134 9.94 3.16 -12.40
CA LEU A 134 9.48 2.25 -11.34
C LEU A 134 9.15 0.90 -11.96
N GLY A 135 9.93 -0.12 -11.63
CA GLY A 135 9.68 -1.51 -12.04
C GLY A 135 8.95 -2.28 -10.96
N ILE A 136 7.92 -3.04 -11.35
CA ILE A 136 7.19 -3.92 -10.47
C ILE A 136 7.08 -5.28 -11.14
N HIS A 137 7.73 -6.28 -10.57
CA HIS A 137 7.71 -7.64 -11.08
C HIS A 137 7.11 -8.59 -10.05
N ALA A 138 6.06 -9.32 -10.45
CA ALA A 138 5.32 -10.20 -9.55
C ALA A 138 5.25 -11.63 -10.12
N THR A 139 5.57 -12.64 -9.31
CA THR A 139 5.53 -14.05 -9.71
C THR A 139 4.99 -14.94 -8.60
N LEU A 140 4.33 -16.01 -9.02
CA LEU A 140 3.91 -17.10 -8.14
C LEU A 140 4.39 -18.42 -8.75
N ASN A 141 5.40 -19.05 -8.13
CA ASN A 141 5.97 -20.32 -8.55
C ASN A 141 5.65 -21.41 -7.52
N GLY A 142 4.58 -22.15 -7.78
CA GLY A 142 4.10 -23.16 -6.83
C GLY A 142 3.59 -22.52 -5.54
N ARG A 143 4.40 -22.54 -4.48
CA ARG A 143 4.08 -21.91 -3.18
C ARG A 143 4.93 -20.67 -2.88
N GLU A 144 5.87 -20.37 -3.74
CA GLU A 144 6.74 -19.22 -3.58
C GLU A 144 6.14 -18.02 -4.33
N LEU A 145 5.80 -17.00 -3.58
CA LEU A 145 5.30 -15.73 -4.06
C LEU A 145 6.41 -14.69 -3.93
N ALA A 146 6.70 -13.98 -5.02
CA ALA A 146 7.69 -12.92 -5.02
C ALA A 146 7.12 -11.66 -5.69
N VAL A 147 7.30 -10.52 -5.03
CA VAL A 147 7.07 -9.19 -5.60
C VAL A 147 8.36 -8.39 -5.49
N THR A 148 8.88 -7.96 -6.62
CA THR A 148 10.08 -7.12 -6.68
C THR A 148 9.66 -5.72 -7.10
N ILE A 149 10.05 -4.72 -6.32
CA ILE A 149 9.85 -3.31 -6.63
C ILE A 149 11.24 -2.68 -6.75
N SER A 150 11.49 -2.02 -7.87
CA SER A 150 12.78 -1.39 -8.20
C SER A 150 12.55 0.01 -8.75
N ASP A 151 13.43 0.94 -8.40
CA ASP A 151 13.48 2.28 -8.94
C ASP A 151 14.88 2.62 -9.42
N ASP A 152 14.98 3.62 -10.30
CA ASP A 152 16.26 4.16 -10.82
C ASP A 152 16.64 5.50 -10.13
N GLY A 153 16.10 5.73 -8.94
CA GLY A 153 16.29 6.95 -8.18
C GLY A 153 17.61 7.00 -7.39
N VAL A 154 17.61 7.78 -6.31
CA VAL A 154 18.83 8.05 -5.50
C VAL A 154 19.37 6.85 -4.73
N GLY A 155 18.60 5.77 -4.62
CA GLY A 155 18.95 4.57 -3.85
C GLY A 155 18.98 4.80 -2.33
N PHE A 156 19.44 3.77 -1.61
CA PHE A 156 19.58 3.84 -0.16
C PHE A 156 20.87 4.55 0.24
N PRO A 157 20.88 5.29 1.37
CA PRO A 157 22.10 5.86 1.92
C PRO A 157 23.15 4.79 2.22
N GLU A 158 24.43 5.18 2.18
CA GLU A 158 25.51 4.28 2.59
C GLU A 158 25.33 3.78 4.03
N GLY A 159 25.44 2.47 4.23
CA GLY A 159 25.22 1.84 5.54
C GLY A 159 23.75 1.69 5.93
N PHE A 160 22.81 1.91 5.01
CA PHE A 160 21.40 1.66 5.28
C PHE A 160 21.14 0.20 5.64
N ASP A 161 20.43 0.00 6.77
CA ASP A 161 19.99 -1.30 7.22
C ASP A 161 18.48 -1.25 7.55
N ILE A 162 17.70 -2.03 6.83
CA ILE A 162 16.25 -2.11 7.02
C ILE A 162 15.87 -2.54 8.45
N ALA A 163 16.72 -3.36 9.11
CA ALA A 163 16.46 -3.86 10.46
C ALA A 163 16.49 -2.75 11.51
N THR A 164 17.30 -1.71 11.28
CA THR A 164 17.48 -0.58 12.20
C THR A 164 16.83 0.71 11.71
N SER A 165 16.18 0.67 10.55
CA SER A 165 15.54 1.85 9.97
C SER A 165 14.44 2.41 10.87
N PRO A 166 14.44 3.72 11.17
CA PRO A 166 13.37 4.38 11.90
C PRO A 166 12.10 4.57 11.06
N ASN A 167 12.15 4.28 9.76
CA ASN A 167 11.01 4.41 8.85
C ASN A 167 9.91 3.41 9.25
N LEU A 168 8.76 3.94 9.66
CA LEU A 168 7.63 3.11 10.10
C LEU A 168 7.08 2.21 8.99
N GLY A 169 7.12 2.65 7.71
CA GLY A 169 6.72 1.84 6.57
C GLY A 169 7.57 0.58 6.43
N LEU A 170 8.90 0.73 6.49
CA LEU A 170 9.81 -0.42 6.44
C LEU A 170 9.68 -1.33 7.68
N GLN A 171 9.34 -0.79 8.85
CA GLN A 171 9.03 -1.61 10.02
C GLN A 171 7.74 -2.42 9.82
N ILE A 172 6.71 -1.85 9.20
CA ILE A 172 5.48 -2.57 8.83
C ILE A 172 5.81 -3.69 7.84
N VAL A 173 6.57 -3.38 6.77
CA VAL A 173 7.02 -4.37 5.78
C VAL A 173 7.70 -5.54 6.48
N ARG A 174 8.69 -5.27 7.34
CA ARG A 174 9.40 -6.30 8.09
C ARG A 174 8.48 -7.12 8.97
N THR A 175 7.63 -6.46 9.76
CA THR A 175 6.72 -7.15 10.69
C THR A 175 5.77 -8.09 9.95
N LEU A 176 5.25 -7.68 8.79
CA LEU A 176 4.31 -8.48 8.03
C LEU A 176 4.99 -9.63 7.27
N THR A 177 6.24 -9.46 6.84
CA THR A 177 6.98 -10.50 6.11
C THR A 177 7.65 -11.53 7.01
N GLU A 178 7.99 -11.19 8.27
CA GLU A 178 8.59 -12.12 9.23
C GLU A 178 7.55 -13.01 9.96
N ASN A 179 6.27 -12.66 9.89
CA ASN A 179 5.19 -13.39 10.58
C ASN A 179 4.41 -14.38 9.67
N GLU A 180 4.78 -14.52 8.41
CA GLU A 180 4.24 -15.48 7.43
C GLU A 180 5.22 -16.62 7.17
#